data_f4cfd5021aae4787b92f7c3649e1601e
#
_entry.id   f4cfd5021aae4787b92f7c3649e1601e
#
_cell.length_a   1.000
_cell.length_b   1.000
_cell.length_c   1.000
_cell.angle_alpha   90.00
_cell.angle_beta   90.00
_cell.angle_gamma   90.00
#
_symmetry.space_group_name_H-M   'P 1'
#
loop_
_entity.id
_entity.type
_entity.pdbx_description
1 polymer ?
#
loop_
_entity_poly.entity_id
_entity_poly.type
_entity_poly.pdbx_seq_one_letter_code
_entity_poly.pdbx_strand_id
1 'polypeptide(L)'
;QPEAMTMAHQVVLLNRGRAEQAGMPRELYARPATTYAARFIGTPAMNLVALEAGRIAGSEVDLGLQAATLGVRPEAIALDPLGIPATVQSLEYLGAGLVLRCAVGSQVLLVRTAGQHRAEPGDRVGLRWAPEEGHGFDAAGQRCH
;
A
#
# COMPACT_ATOMS: atom_id res chain seq x y z
N GLN A 1 -12.30 -2.08 9.17
CA GLN A 1 -13.18 -1.21 8.77
C GLN A 1 -14.03 -1.57 7.54
N PRO A 2 -14.19 -2.86 7.22
CA PRO A 2 -15.05 -3.25 6.11
C PRO A 2 -16.49 -2.77 6.26
N GLU A 3 -17.01 -2.72 7.48
CA GLU A 3 -18.37 -2.23 7.70
C GLU A 3 -18.50 -0.77 7.30
N ALA A 4 -17.49 0.06 7.59
CA ALA A 4 -17.52 1.47 7.20
C ALA A 4 -17.54 1.61 5.68
N MET A 5 -16.87 0.70 4.97
CA MET A 5 -16.82 0.73 3.51
C MET A 5 -18.13 0.33 2.86
N THR A 6 -18.91 -0.56 3.49
CA THR A 6 -20.08 -1.16 2.85
C THR A 6 -21.41 -0.63 3.33
N MET A 7 -21.48 -0.03 4.52
CA MET A 7 -22.77 0.30 5.14
C MET A 7 -23.02 1.79 5.33
N ALA A 8 -21.98 2.59 5.38
CA ALA A 8 -22.13 4.02 5.65
C ALA A 8 -22.25 4.82 4.36
N HIS A 9 -23.09 5.85 4.34
CA HIS A 9 -23.13 6.84 3.26
C HIS A 9 -21.94 7.77 3.34
N GLN A 10 -21.57 8.13 4.56
CA GLN A 10 -20.42 8.97 4.81
C GLN A 10 -19.66 8.47 6.02
N VAL A 11 -18.35 8.61 5.98
CA VAL A 11 -17.46 8.24 7.08
C VAL A 11 -16.64 9.46 7.42
N VAL A 12 -16.48 9.71 8.71
CA VAL A 12 -15.56 10.72 9.20
C VAL A 12 -14.50 10.01 10.00
N LEU A 13 -13.24 10.15 9.57
CA LEU A 13 -12.12 9.60 10.30
C LEU A 13 -11.60 10.64 11.28
N LEU A 14 -11.52 10.26 12.54
CA LEU A 14 -11.04 11.15 13.59
C LEU A 14 -9.63 10.76 14.01
N ASN A 15 -8.81 11.78 14.22
CA ASN A 15 -7.46 11.61 14.71
C ASN A 15 -7.26 12.62 15.83
N ARG A 16 -7.14 12.14 17.06
CA ARG A 16 -7.01 12.99 18.26
C ARG A 16 -8.14 14.00 18.37
N GLY A 17 -9.37 13.56 18.11
CA GLY A 17 -10.56 14.40 18.21
C GLY A 17 -10.80 15.34 17.05
N ARG A 18 -9.94 15.29 16.03
CA ARG A 18 -10.10 16.13 14.83
C ARG A 18 -10.46 15.29 13.63
N ALA A 19 -11.27 15.87 12.74
CA ALA A 19 -11.61 15.20 11.50
C ALA A 19 -10.39 15.18 10.59
N GLU A 20 -9.93 13.98 10.29
CA GLU A 20 -8.78 13.77 9.40
C GLU A 20 -9.23 13.77 7.94
N GLN A 21 -10.36 13.12 7.69
CA GLN A 21 -10.97 13.06 6.37
C GLN A 21 -12.43 12.68 6.53
N ALA A 22 -13.28 13.22 5.68
CA ALA A 22 -14.68 12.85 5.62
C ALA A 22 -15.09 12.64 4.17
N GLY A 23 -15.98 11.71 3.92
CA GLY A 23 -16.46 11.43 2.56
C GLY A 23 -17.11 10.09 2.47
N MET A 24 -17.43 9.69 1.23
CA MET A 24 -17.95 8.36 0.96
C MET A 24 -16.86 7.33 1.24
N PRO A 25 -17.22 6.16 1.75
CA PRO A 25 -16.20 5.13 2.03
C PRO A 25 -15.27 4.84 0.86
N ARG A 26 -15.81 4.78 -0.36
CA ARG A 26 -14.98 4.49 -1.52
C ARG A 26 -13.98 5.60 -1.81
N GLU A 27 -14.33 6.85 -1.48
CA GLU A 27 -13.40 7.97 -1.67
C GLU A 27 -12.22 7.87 -0.71
N LEU A 28 -12.51 7.53 0.55
CA LEU A 28 -11.45 7.34 1.54
C LEU A 28 -10.54 6.18 1.15
N TYR A 29 -11.12 5.15 0.56
CA TYR A 29 -10.35 4.01 0.07
C TYR A 29 -9.49 4.38 -1.13
N ALA A 30 -10.10 5.05 -2.12
CA ALA A 30 -9.43 5.35 -3.38
C ALA A 30 -8.41 6.49 -3.24
N ARG A 31 -8.70 7.49 -2.42
CA ARG A 31 -7.84 8.66 -2.28
C ARG A 31 -7.75 9.10 -0.82
N PRO A 32 -7.07 8.34 0.03
CA PRO A 32 -6.87 8.78 1.41
C PRO A 32 -6.09 10.10 1.41
N ALA A 33 -6.56 11.06 2.20
CA ALA A 33 -5.97 12.38 2.24
C ALA A 33 -4.64 12.40 3.00
N THR A 34 -4.45 11.42 3.88
CA THR A 34 -3.27 11.38 4.75
C THR A 34 -2.80 9.94 4.90
N THR A 35 -1.57 9.78 5.40
CA THR A 35 -1.07 8.45 5.76
C THR A 35 -1.90 7.82 6.88
N TYR A 36 -2.47 8.65 7.77
CA TYR A 36 -3.34 8.14 8.83
C TYR A 36 -4.59 7.49 8.21
N ALA A 37 -5.25 8.19 7.30
CA ALA A 37 -6.44 7.66 6.63
C ALA A 37 -6.10 6.40 5.82
N ALA A 38 -4.93 6.41 5.17
CA ALA A 38 -4.50 5.26 4.37
C ALA A 38 -4.35 4.00 5.22
N ARG A 39 -3.88 4.13 6.45
CA ARG A 39 -3.74 3.00 7.35
C ARG A 39 -5.06 2.46 7.87
N PHE A 40 -6.07 3.31 7.92
CA PHE A 40 -7.31 2.98 8.59
C PHE A 40 -8.27 2.17 7.72
N ILE A 41 -8.22 2.37 6.41
CA ILE A 41 -9.19 1.78 5.50
C ILE A 41 -8.54 0.65 4.70
N GLY A 42 -9.20 -0.51 4.71
CA GLY A 42 -8.76 -1.67 3.93
C GLY A 42 -8.14 -2.76 4.77
N THR A 43 -8.21 -4.00 4.28
CA THR A 43 -7.64 -5.18 4.94
C THR A 43 -7.02 -6.07 3.86
N PRO A 44 -5.69 -6.14 3.80
CA PRO A 44 -4.73 -5.35 4.56
C PRO A 44 -4.78 -3.87 4.19
N ALA A 45 -4.20 -3.05 5.06
CA ALA A 45 -4.14 -1.61 4.81
C ALA A 45 -3.19 -1.30 3.65
N MET A 46 -3.26 -0.05 3.18
CA MET A 46 -2.35 0.42 2.15
C MET A 46 -0.90 0.30 2.60
N ASN A 47 -0.04 -0.19 1.70
CA ASN A 47 1.38 -0.15 1.96
C ASN A 47 1.84 1.30 2.01
N LEU A 48 2.61 1.65 3.04
CA LEU A 48 3.23 2.95 3.16
C LEU A 48 4.73 2.74 3.18
N VAL A 49 5.40 3.16 2.13
CA VAL A 49 6.81 2.88 1.88
C VAL A 49 7.58 4.18 1.97
N ALA A 50 8.59 4.21 2.82
CA ALA A 50 9.43 5.39 2.96
C ALA A 50 10.26 5.62 1.71
N LEU A 51 10.35 6.86 1.27
CA LEU A 51 11.16 7.26 0.12
C LEU A 51 12.28 8.18 0.57
N GLU A 52 13.43 8.03 -0.07
CA GLU A 52 14.58 8.89 0.14
C GLU A 52 15.02 9.41 -1.22
N ALA A 53 14.79 10.69 -1.47
CA ALA A 53 15.10 11.31 -2.76
C ALA A 53 14.44 10.56 -3.94
N GLY A 54 13.20 10.13 -3.76
CA GLY A 54 12.44 9.42 -4.78
C GLY A 54 12.72 7.94 -4.87
N ARG A 55 13.63 7.42 -4.05
CA ARG A 55 13.99 6.00 -4.04
C ARG A 55 13.36 5.30 -2.86
N ILE A 56 13.02 4.04 -3.05
CA ILE A 56 12.58 3.22 -1.93
C ILE A 56 13.74 3.12 -0.94
N ALA A 57 13.46 3.49 0.31
CA ALA A 57 14.50 3.58 1.34
C ALA A 57 15.28 2.27 1.46
N GLY A 58 16.61 2.40 1.52
CA GLY A 58 17.50 1.25 1.61
C GLY A 58 17.70 0.51 0.30
N SER A 59 17.26 1.07 -0.83
CA SER A 59 17.39 0.42 -2.12
C SER A 59 17.83 1.42 -3.19
N GLU A 60 18.16 0.90 -4.37
CA GLU A 60 18.48 1.72 -5.54
C GLU A 60 17.25 1.94 -6.43
N VAL A 61 16.08 1.48 -5.98
CA VAL A 61 14.86 1.59 -6.79
C VAL A 61 14.36 3.02 -6.77
N ASP A 62 14.49 3.71 -7.91
CA ASP A 62 14.10 5.09 -8.06
C ASP A 62 12.71 5.14 -8.71
N LEU A 63 11.75 5.67 -7.98
CA LEU A 63 10.38 5.78 -8.48
C LEU A 63 10.13 7.14 -9.12
N GLY A 64 11.08 8.06 -9.00
CA GLY A 64 10.94 9.40 -9.58
C GLY A 64 9.81 10.20 -8.94
N LEU A 65 9.40 9.85 -7.74
CA LEU A 65 8.26 10.47 -7.08
C LEU A 65 8.74 11.46 -6.03
N GLN A 66 8.29 12.70 -6.12
CA GLN A 66 8.64 13.72 -5.12
C GLN A 66 7.68 13.63 -3.95
N ALA A 67 7.96 12.71 -3.07
CA ALA A 67 7.14 12.44 -1.90
C ALA A 67 8.03 11.82 -0.83
N ALA A 68 7.61 11.90 0.43
CA ALA A 68 8.32 11.26 1.52
C ALA A 68 7.86 9.81 1.69
N THR A 69 6.62 9.52 1.29
CA THR A 69 6.03 8.19 1.44
C THR A 69 5.24 7.84 0.19
N LEU A 70 5.42 6.61 -0.27
CA LEU A 70 4.58 6.05 -1.33
C LEU A 70 3.50 5.20 -0.68
N GLY A 71 2.26 5.38 -1.10
CA GLY A 71 1.16 4.49 -0.74
C GLY A 71 0.73 3.66 -1.93
N VAL A 72 0.59 2.37 -1.74
CA VAL A 72 0.06 1.48 -2.79
C VAL A 72 -0.68 0.32 -2.12
N ARG A 73 -1.87 0.04 -2.61
CA ARG A 73 -2.71 -1.03 -2.06
C ARG A 73 -2.10 -2.40 -2.38
N PRO A 74 -2.17 -3.35 -1.45
CA PRO A 74 -1.63 -4.69 -1.71
C PRO A 74 -2.24 -5.36 -2.94
N GLU A 75 -3.52 -5.13 -3.19
CA GLU A 75 -4.21 -5.74 -4.35
C GLU A 75 -3.89 -5.04 -5.66
N ALA A 76 -3.32 -3.84 -5.60
CA ALA A 76 -2.90 -3.12 -6.81
C ALA A 76 -1.54 -3.58 -7.33
N ILE A 77 -0.80 -4.33 -6.53
CA ILE A 77 0.52 -4.81 -6.91
C ILE A 77 0.39 -6.15 -7.63
N ALA A 78 0.98 -6.22 -8.81
CA ALA A 78 1.04 -7.46 -9.58
C ALA A 78 2.44 -8.05 -9.50
N LEU A 79 2.53 -9.36 -9.59
CA LEU A 79 3.81 -10.05 -9.69
C LEU A 79 4.23 -10.10 -11.15
N ASP A 80 5.41 -9.58 -11.45
CA ASP A 80 5.91 -9.50 -12.81
C ASP A 80 7.43 -9.63 -12.75
N PRO A 81 8.01 -10.65 -13.41
CA PRO A 81 9.46 -10.85 -13.36
C PRO A 81 10.27 -9.62 -13.76
N LEU A 82 9.68 -8.71 -14.56
CA LEU A 82 10.34 -7.48 -14.99
C LEU A 82 10.10 -6.32 -14.04
N GLY A 83 9.39 -6.55 -12.95
CA GLY A 83 9.06 -5.50 -11.99
C GLY A 83 10.19 -5.22 -11.02
N ILE A 84 9.85 -4.49 -9.95
CA ILE A 84 10.79 -4.12 -8.91
C ILE A 84 11.24 -5.38 -8.18
N PRO A 85 12.56 -5.65 -8.10
CA PRO A 85 13.04 -6.87 -7.42
C PRO A 85 12.69 -6.84 -5.94
N ALA A 86 12.15 -7.94 -5.46
CA ALA A 86 11.76 -8.09 -4.06
C ALA A 86 12.04 -9.53 -3.62
N THR A 87 12.15 -9.74 -2.32
CA THR A 87 12.33 -11.06 -1.74
C THR A 87 11.16 -11.37 -0.84
N VAL A 88 10.54 -12.52 -1.06
CA VAL A 88 9.42 -12.98 -0.24
C VAL A 88 9.96 -13.35 1.14
N GLN A 89 9.41 -12.74 2.18
CA GLN A 89 9.78 -13.04 3.57
C GLN A 89 8.84 -14.09 4.17
N SER A 90 7.55 -13.95 3.90
CA SER A 90 6.54 -14.85 4.44
C SER A 90 5.29 -14.75 3.59
N LEU A 91 4.36 -15.65 3.84
CA LEU A 91 3.08 -15.63 3.15
C LEU A 91 1.98 -16.05 4.11
N GLU A 92 0.77 -15.58 3.83
CA GLU A 92 -0.38 -15.83 4.67
C GLU A 92 -1.61 -16.00 3.78
N TYR A 93 -2.40 -17.03 4.06
CA TYR A 93 -3.63 -17.25 3.31
C TYR A 93 -4.78 -16.52 3.99
N LEU A 94 -5.50 -15.70 3.25
CA LEU A 94 -6.66 -14.95 3.74
C LEU A 94 -7.84 -15.27 2.83
N GLY A 95 -8.73 -16.13 3.31
CA GLY A 95 -9.84 -16.58 2.50
C GLY A 95 -9.34 -17.26 1.24
N ALA A 96 -9.81 -16.80 0.07
CA ALA A 96 -9.38 -17.34 -1.21
C ALA A 96 -8.09 -16.69 -1.72
N GLY A 97 -7.59 -15.68 -1.01
CA GLY A 97 -6.41 -14.95 -1.45
C GLY A 97 -5.17 -15.34 -0.68
N LEU A 98 -4.06 -14.81 -1.16
CA LEU A 98 -2.75 -15.03 -0.56
C LEU A 98 -2.09 -13.67 -0.42
N VAL A 99 -1.53 -13.40 0.76
CA VAL A 99 -0.79 -12.16 1.00
C VAL A 99 0.68 -12.52 1.15
N LEU A 100 1.50 -11.93 0.29
CA LEU A 100 2.94 -12.08 0.35
C LEU A 100 3.53 -10.86 1.06
N ARG A 101 4.46 -11.12 1.96
CA ARG A 101 5.24 -10.08 2.60
C ARG A 101 6.58 -10.02 1.88
N CYS A 102 6.83 -8.92 1.17
CA CYS A 102 8.00 -8.81 0.29
C CYS A 102 8.91 -7.69 0.75
N ALA A 103 10.21 -7.96 0.79
CA ALA A 103 11.20 -6.98 1.19
C ALA A 103 11.79 -6.30 -0.05
N VAL A 104 11.87 -4.97 -0.01
CA VAL A 104 12.57 -4.16 -1.00
C VAL A 104 13.42 -3.17 -0.21
N GLY A 105 14.74 -3.33 -0.25
CA GLY A 105 15.61 -2.51 0.60
C GLY A 105 15.28 -2.69 2.06
N SER A 106 15.08 -1.59 2.79
CA SER A 106 14.69 -1.63 4.19
C SER A 106 13.18 -1.65 4.37
N GLN A 107 12.42 -1.65 3.28
CA GLN A 107 10.96 -1.54 3.31
C GLN A 107 10.31 -2.88 3.06
N VAL A 108 9.06 -3.00 3.49
CA VAL A 108 8.27 -4.21 3.28
C VAL A 108 6.97 -3.82 2.61
N LEU A 109 6.61 -4.56 1.56
CA LEU A 109 5.35 -4.38 0.86
C LEU A 109 4.54 -5.67 0.96
N LEU A 110 3.27 -5.54 1.31
CA LEU A 110 2.32 -6.64 1.26
C LEU A 110 1.70 -6.68 -0.12
N VAL A 111 1.66 -7.86 -0.71
CA VAL A 111 1.09 -8.08 -2.04
C VAL A 111 -0.03 -9.08 -1.90
N ARG A 112 -1.23 -8.70 -2.34
CA ARG A 112 -2.36 -9.60 -2.32
C ARG A 112 -2.57 -10.21 -3.70
N THR A 113 -2.52 -11.52 -3.79
CA THR A 113 -2.61 -12.22 -5.06
C THR A 113 -3.56 -13.40 -4.94
N ALA A 114 -3.81 -14.09 -6.06
CA ALA A 114 -4.69 -15.24 -6.07
C ALA A 114 -4.10 -16.39 -5.26
N GLY A 115 -4.97 -17.15 -4.59
CA GLY A 115 -4.54 -18.20 -3.68
C GLY A 115 -3.81 -19.34 -4.34
N GLN A 116 -3.95 -19.50 -5.66
CA GLN A 116 -3.26 -20.55 -6.40
C GLN A 116 -1.83 -20.15 -6.77
N HIS A 117 -1.44 -18.92 -6.55
CA HIS A 117 -0.07 -18.52 -6.83
C HIS A 117 0.88 -19.21 -5.86
N ARG A 118 2.00 -19.70 -6.41
CA ARG A 118 2.99 -20.40 -5.62
C ARG A 118 4.18 -19.49 -5.32
N ALA A 119 4.51 -19.36 -4.05
CA ALA A 119 5.68 -18.63 -3.62
C ALA A 119 6.12 -19.18 -2.27
N GLU A 120 7.41 -19.09 -1.99
CA GLU A 120 7.96 -19.55 -0.74
C GLU A 120 8.90 -18.50 -0.17
N PRO A 121 9.08 -18.48 1.15
CA PRO A 121 10.06 -17.57 1.74
C PRO A 121 11.43 -17.73 1.09
N GLY A 122 12.06 -16.62 0.77
CA GLY A 122 13.34 -16.61 0.09
C GLY A 122 13.25 -16.45 -1.41
N ASP A 123 12.07 -16.66 -1.99
CA ASP A 123 11.89 -16.49 -3.44
C ASP A 123 12.10 -15.05 -3.85
N ARG A 124 12.68 -14.88 -5.03
CA ARG A 124 12.79 -13.56 -5.64
C ARG A 124 11.63 -13.35 -6.59
N VAL A 125 10.98 -12.20 -6.46
CA VAL A 125 9.82 -11.83 -7.28
C VAL A 125 9.99 -10.40 -7.77
N GLY A 126 9.22 -10.04 -8.79
CA GLY A 126 9.16 -8.67 -9.25
C GLY A 126 7.80 -8.08 -8.92
N LEU A 127 7.78 -6.82 -8.54
CA LEU A 127 6.55 -6.12 -8.16
C LEU A 127 6.28 -5.00 -9.15
N ARG A 128 5.02 -4.89 -9.57
CA ARG A 128 4.61 -3.85 -10.50
C ARG A 128 3.23 -3.34 -10.13
N TRP A 129 3.03 -2.04 -10.29
CA TRP A 129 1.70 -1.43 -10.19
C TRP A 129 1.57 -0.32 -11.21
N ALA A 130 0.33 0.00 -11.60
CA ALA A 130 0.08 1.08 -12.53
C ALA A 130 0.41 2.43 -11.85
N PRO A 131 0.94 3.41 -12.59
CA PRO A 131 1.29 4.71 -11.98
C PRO A 131 0.13 5.36 -11.24
N GLU A 132 -1.09 5.21 -11.73
CA GLU A 132 -2.27 5.80 -11.10
C GLU A 132 -2.65 5.10 -9.80
N GLU A 133 -2.08 3.93 -9.52
CA GLU A 133 -2.32 3.21 -8.27
C GLU A 133 -1.35 3.62 -7.18
N GLY A 134 -0.35 4.43 -7.51
CA GLY A 134 0.60 4.94 -6.54
C GLY A 134 0.13 6.26 -5.98
N HIS A 135 0.28 6.44 -4.67
CA HIS A 135 -0.11 7.66 -3.97
C HIS A 135 1.11 8.25 -3.29
N GLY A 136 1.27 9.57 -3.36
CA GLY A 136 2.39 10.23 -2.70
C GLY A 136 1.92 11.03 -1.50
N PHE A 137 2.67 10.94 -0.41
CA PHE A 137 2.42 11.73 0.79
C PHE A 137 3.70 12.45 1.19
N ASP A 138 3.56 13.66 1.68
CA ASP A 138 4.73 14.45 2.08
C ASP A 138 5.20 14.05 3.49
N ALA A 139 6.22 14.76 3.98
CA ALA A 139 6.80 14.44 5.29
C ALA A 139 5.83 14.63 6.44
N ALA A 140 4.80 15.46 6.26
CA ALA A 140 3.76 15.66 7.26
C ALA A 140 2.64 14.62 7.14
N GLY A 141 2.73 13.71 6.18
CA GLY A 141 1.72 12.69 5.95
C GLY A 141 0.54 13.16 5.14
N GLN A 142 0.64 14.31 4.49
CA GLN A 142 -0.43 14.86 3.66
C GLN A 142 -0.27 14.42 2.22
N ARG A 143 -1.37 14.10 1.55
CA ARG A 143 -1.33 13.72 0.16
C ARG A 143 -0.73 14.85 -0.69
N CYS A 144 0.23 14.49 -1.54
CA CYS A 144 0.83 15.43 -2.49
C CYS A 144 0.80 14.89 -3.93
N HIS A 145 0.33 13.66 -4.10
CA HIS A 145 0.15 13.05 -5.41
C HIS A 145 -1.11 12.24 -5.50
#